data_a215e2a1463c29b8ee82eca57bbe4824
#
_entry.id   a215e2a1463c29b8ee82eca57bbe4824
#
_cell.length_a   1.000
_cell.length_b   1.000
_cell.length_c   1.000
_cell.angle_alpha   90.00
_cell.angle_beta   90.00
_cell.angle_gamma   90.00
#
_symmetry.space_group_name_H-M   'P 1'
#
loop_
_entity.id
_entity.type
_entity.pdbx_description
1 polymer ?
#
loop_
_entity_poly.entity_id
_entity_poly.type
_entity_poly.pdbx_seq_one_letter_code
_entity_poly.pdbx_strand_id
1 'polypeptide(L)'
;QGPAVAPLTGQVIVDKFVHELVERGDIKSSANVEVRSEVQLRGNSNGGIAILQIVPEGSFVEEGDFLVRLDSSNLETDLTLQEIDVNSSQANVIQTQTGVETCKLALSEYESGTFKQQEEQMQSEVFVAEENYRRAQEYVRYSERLASKGYVTPIQLEADRFAVEKAQKELDVSRTKLEVLRHFTKQKMMKQLEAEVKTAEARLNAALEIHSVEMEHLKRIKEQIAKCMICLL
;
A
#
# COMPACT_ATOMS: atom_id res chain seq x y z
N GLN A 1 38.51 110.15 37.70
CA GLN A 1 38.97 109.71 36.37
C GLN A 1 39.56 108.36 36.53
N GLY A 2 38.90 107.29 35.95
CA GLY A 2 39.41 105.92 35.94
C GLY A 2 40.35 105.76 34.75
N PRO A 3 41.33 104.87 34.83
CA PRO A 3 42.23 104.60 33.74
C PRO A 3 41.52 104.01 32.50
N ALA A 4 41.81 104.59 31.32
CA ALA A 4 41.28 104.07 30.07
C ALA A 4 41.84 102.63 29.81
N VAL A 5 40.98 101.72 29.63
CA VAL A 5 41.33 100.32 29.22
C VAL A 5 41.68 100.41 27.73
N ALA A 6 42.94 100.07 27.44
CA ALA A 6 43.40 99.96 26.05
C ALA A 6 42.67 98.87 25.32
N PRO A 7 42.22 99.01 24.09
CA PRO A 7 41.60 98.02 23.32
C PRO A 7 42.59 96.85 23.04
N LEU A 8 42.19 95.67 23.24
CA LEU A 8 42.93 94.48 22.83
C LEU A 8 42.89 94.41 21.30
N THR A 9 44.00 94.73 20.70
CA THR A 9 44.20 94.61 19.26
C THR A 9 45.06 93.35 18.99
N GLY A 10 44.56 92.45 18.16
CA GLY A 10 45.32 91.29 17.67
C GLY A 10 45.64 91.46 16.19
N GLN A 11 46.77 91.01 15.77
CA GLN A 11 47.17 90.96 14.37
C GLN A 11 46.51 89.81 13.68
N VAL A 12 45.83 90.04 12.55
CA VAL A 12 45.18 88.99 11.75
C VAL A 12 46.26 88.26 10.93
N ILE A 13 46.47 87.05 11.18
CA ILE A 13 47.41 86.19 10.45
C ILE A 13 46.57 85.29 9.50
N VAL A 14 46.99 85.28 8.22
CA VAL A 14 46.41 84.37 7.22
C VAL A 14 47.18 83.00 7.35
N ASP A 15 46.56 82.01 7.98
CA ASP A 15 47.14 80.71 8.08
C ASP A 15 46.05 79.64 7.77
N LYS A 16 46.49 78.42 7.45
CA LYS A 16 45.59 77.30 7.13
C LYS A 16 44.92 76.79 8.41
N PHE A 17 43.62 77.10 8.56
CA PHE A 17 42.83 76.53 9.68
C PHE A 17 42.50 75.10 9.41
N VAL A 18 42.98 74.19 10.23
CA VAL A 18 42.61 72.76 10.20
C VAL A 18 41.79 72.50 11.44
N HIS A 19 40.53 72.17 11.22
CA HIS A 19 39.62 71.69 12.27
C HIS A 19 39.52 70.16 12.17
N GLU A 20 40.06 69.46 13.11
CA GLU A 20 39.99 68.03 13.21
C GLU A 20 38.83 67.61 14.13
N LEU A 21 37.79 66.99 13.56
CA LEU A 21 36.65 66.44 14.31
C LEU A 21 36.82 64.95 14.45
N VAL A 22 37.01 64.49 15.66
CA VAL A 22 37.07 63.01 15.99
C VAL A 22 35.75 62.62 16.58
N GLU A 23 35.02 61.81 15.82
CA GLU A 23 33.79 61.16 16.28
C GLU A 23 34.00 59.64 16.39
N ARG A 24 33.32 59.01 17.39
CA ARG A 24 33.27 57.58 17.49
C ARG A 24 32.05 57.05 16.76
N GLY A 25 32.26 56.14 15.80
CA GLY A 25 31.20 55.46 15.08
C GLY A 25 31.46 53.96 15.00
N ASP A 26 30.40 53.18 14.96
CA ASP A 26 30.47 51.76 14.70
C ASP A 26 30.40 51.51 13.20
N ILE A 27 31.32 50.73 12.67
CA ILE A 27 31.31 50.28 11.27
C ILE A 27 30.41 49.05 11.21
N LYS A 28 29.34 49.14 10.42
CA LYS A 28 28.45 48.01 10.12
C LYS A 28 28.56 47.65 8.66
N SER A 29 28.43 46.35 8.36
CA SER A 29 28.35 45.86 6.98
C SER A 29 27.14 46.48 6.26
N SER A 30 27.32 46.91 5.04
CA SER A 30 26.28 47.45 4.18
C SER A 30 25.35 46.38 3.62
N ALA A 31 25.79 45.09 3.58
CA ALA A 31 25.02 43.96 3.14
C ALA A 31 25.24 42.81 4.10
N ASN A 32 24.17 42.35 4.76
CA ASN A 32 24.18 41.17 5.61
C ASN A 32 23.23 40.15 5.00
N VAL A 33 23.71 38.89 4.84
CA VAL A 33 22.89 37.73 4.48
C VAL A 33 22.66 36.95 5.75
N GLU A 34 21.41 36.80 6.15
CA GLU A 34 21.03 36.00 7.31
C GLU A 34 20.81 34.53 6.89
N VAL A 35 21.67 33.63 7.36
CA VAL A 35 21.57 32.20 7.11
C VAL A 35 20.77 31.57 8.24
N ARG A 36 19.61 31.00 7.92
CA ARG A 36 18.73 30.31 8.90
C ARG A 36 18.71 28.80 8.67
N SER A 37 18.74 28.06 9.76
CA SER A 37 18.55 26.62 9.70
C SER A 37 17.10 26.29 9.36
N GLU A 38 16.89 25.43 8.35
CA GLU A 38 15.58 24.90 7.96
C GLU A 38 15.32 23.50 8.53
N VAL A 39 16.20 22.98 9.40
CA VAL A 39 16.05 21.65 9.96
C VAL A 39 14.88 21.62 10.94
N GLN A 40 13.94 20.70 10.71
CA GLN A 40 12.80 20.47 11.58
C GLN A 40 13.02 19.19 12.38
N LEU A 41 13.13 19.33 13.69
CA LEU A 41 13.16 18.18 14.60
C LEU A 41 11.74 17.65 14.82
N ARG A 42 11.58 16.34 14.75
CA ARG A 42 10.33 15.67 15.09
C ARG A 42 10.23 15.58 16.61
N GLY A 43 9.27 16.24 17.21
CA GLY A 43 8.97 16.17 18.64
C GLY A 43 9.18 17.48 19.38
N ASN A 44 8.58 17.55 20.57
CA ASN A 44 8.53 18.72 21.44
C ASN A 44 9.86 18.89 22.21
N SER A 45 11.00 18.71 21.54
CA SER A 45 12.30 18.99 22.13
C SER A 45 12.52 20.49 22.20
N ASN A 46 12.27 21.07 23.36
CA ASN A 46 12.65 22.46 23.71
C ASN A 46 14.16 22.72 23.66
N GLY A 47 14.94 21.78 23.18
CA GLY A 47 16.37 21.89 22.97
C GLY A 47 16.66 22.15 21.50
N GLY A 48 17.34 23.25 21.18
CA GLY A 48 17.82 23.54 19.83
C GLY A 48 18.80 22.44 19.36
N ILE A 49 19.08 22.42 18.06
CA ILE A 49 20.07 21.52 17.46
C ILE A 49 21.47 22.05 17.85
N ALA A 50 22.33 21.16 18.35
CA ALA A 50 23.70 21.53 18.69
C ALA A 50 24.50 21.81 17.42
N ILE A 51 25.33 22.85 17.48
CA ILE A 51 26.28 23.17 16.42
C ILE A 51 27.58 22.40 16.71
N LEU A 52 27.96 21.49 15.80
CA LEU A 52 29.18 20.72 15.92
C LEU A 52 30.41 21.49 15.39
N GLN A 53 30.22 22.23 14.33
CA GLN A 53 31.31 22.96 13.69
C GLN A 53 30.76 24.25 13.04
N ILE A 54 31.52 25.32 13.18
CA ILE A 54 31.24 26.63 12.53
C ILE A 54 32.55 27.16 11.96
N VAL A 55 32.45 27.84 10.83
CA VAL A 55 33.60 28.55 10.22
C VAL A 55 34.07 29.68 11.15
N PRO A 56 35.38 29.86 11.38
CA PRO A 56 35.89 30.93 12.23
C PRO A 56 35.48 32.32 11.74
N GLU A 57 35.22 33.23 12.71
CA GLU A 57 34.90 34.62 12.37
C GLU A 57 36.02 35.27 11.57
N GLY A 58 35.65 36.06 10.56
CA GLY A 58 36.59 36.74 9.68
C GLY A 58 37.14 35.87 8.54
N SER A 59 36.72 34.63 8.40
CA SER A 59 37.09 33.78 7.26
C SER A 59 36.41 34.28 5.98
N PHE A 60 37.16 34.26 4.87
CA PHE A 60 36.60 34.47 3.53
C PHE A 60 35.89 33.16 3.12
N VAL A 61 34.67 33.29 2.60
CA VAL A 61 33.87 32.17 2.11
C VAL A 61 33.31 32.46 0.72
N GLU A 62 33.30 31.46 -0.14
CA GLU A 62 32.75 31.56 -1.50
C GLU A 62 31.43 30.79 -1.59
N GLU A 63 30.67 30.99 -2.67
CA GLU A 63 29.44 30.25 -2.92
C GLU A 63 29.71 28.71 -2.96
N GLY A 64 28.99 27.94 -2.17
CA GLY A 64 29.19 26.50 -2.00
C GLY A 64 30.06 26.13 -0.83
N ASP A 65 30.77 27.06 -0.18
CA ASP A 65 31.62 26.78 0.95
C ASP A 65 30.81 26.40 2.20
N PHE A 66 31.41 25.53 2.99
CA PHE A 66 30.86 25.05 4.26
C PHE A 66 30.81 26.20 5.29
N LEU A 67 29.67 26.40 5.92
CA LEU A 67 29.46 27.41 6.96
C LEU A 67 29.26 26.78 8.35
N VAL A 68 28.28 25.87 8.47
CA VAL A 68 27.87 25.32 9.75
C VAL A 68 27.50 23.86 9.59
N ARG A 69 27.93 23.02 10.55
CA ARG A 69 27.49 21.64 10.71
C ARG A 69 26.68 21.50 11.99
N LEU A 70 25.45 21.06 11.83
CA LEU A 70 24.55 20.73 12.94
C LEU A 70 24.68 19.26 13.34
N ASP A 71 24.30 18.93 14.57
CA ASP A 71 24.27 17.56 15.04
C ASP A 71 23.15 16.78 14.39
N SER A 72 23.50 15.77 13.59
CA SER A 72 22.57 14.87 12.88
C SER A 72 22.31 13.56 13.60
N SER A 73 22.91 13.31 14.77
CA SER A 73 22.89 11.98 15.44
C SER A 73 21.50 11.45 15.72
N ASN A 74 20.56 12.32 16.11
CA ASN A 74 19.17 11.93 16.34
C ASN A 74 18.47 11.59 15.02
N LEU A 75 18.71 12.36 13.95
CA LEU A 75 18.14 12.11 12.63
C LEU A 75 18.70 10.84 11.98
N GLU A 76 19.95 10.49 12.24
CA GLU A 76 20.58 9.24 11.81
C GLU A 76 19.97 8.03 12.53
N THR A 77 19.64 8.19 13.81
CA THR A 77 18.89 7.16 14.55
C THR A 77 17.49 7.00 14.00
N ASP A 78 16.77 8.11 13.76
CA ASP A 78 15.43 8.12 13.14
C ASP A 78 15.48 7.52 11.72
N LEU A 79 16.55 7.80 10.96
CA LEU A 79 16.75 7.20 9.64
C LEU A 79 16.83 5.68 9.72
N THR A 80 17.63 5.16 10.66
CA THR A 80 17.80 3.71 10.84
C THR A 80 16.47 3.04 11.23
N LEU A 81 15.70 3.64 12.13
CA LEU A 81 14.38 3.14 12.51
C LEU A 81 13.43 3.17 11.33
N GLN A 82 13.42 4.26 10.56
CA GLN A 82 12.56 4.40 9.38
C GLN A 82 12.93 3.40 8.27
N GLU A 83 14.21 3.06 8.11
CA GLU A 83 14.64 2.01 7.17
C GLU A 83 14.12 0.62 7.57
N ILE A 84 14.03 0.33 8.87
CA ILE A 84 13.42 -0.90 9.39
C ILE A 84 11.92 -0.92 9.07
N ASP A 85 11.22 0.22 9.27
CA ASP A 85 9.78 0.34 8.99
C ASP A 85 9.48 0.18 7.49
N VAL A 86 10.31 0.77 6.62
CA VAL A 86 10.22 0.59 5.16
C VAL A 86 10.43 -0.88 4.78
N ASN A 87 11.43 -1.56 5.34
CA ASN A 87 11.67 -2.97 5.06
C ASN A 87 10.52 -3.86 5.54
N SER A 88 9.95 -3.54 6.72
CA SER A 88 8.79 -4.23 7.27
C SER A 88 7.55 -4.05 6.40
N SER A 89 7.28 -2.82 5.95
CA SER A 89 6.16 -2.52 5.04
C SER A 89 6.33 -3.19 3.69
N GLN A 90 7.56 -3.25 3.14
CA GLN A 90 7.88 -3.97 1.91
C GLN A 90 7.61 -5.47 2.05
N ALA A 91 7.99 -6.09 3.17
CA ALA A 91 7.70 -7.50 3.44
C ALA A 91 6.19 -7.77 3.48
N ASN A 92 5.41 -6.84 4.07
CA ASN A 92 3.95 -6.93 4.08
C ASN A 92 3.34 -6.81 2.68
N VAL A 93 3.88 -5.95 1.81
CA VAL A 93 3.47 -5.87 0.40
C VAL A 93 3.70 -7.20 -0.30
N ILE A 94 4.86 -7.82 -0.15
CA ILE A 94 5.18 -9.12 -0.76
C ILE A 94 4.21 -10.20 -0.24
N GLN A 95 3.94 -10.23 1.06
CA GLN A 95 3.02 -11.19 1.66
C GLN A 95 1.58 -11.04 1.14
N THR A 96 1.08 -9.81 1.05
CA THR A 96 -0.26 -9.53 0.55
C THR A 96 -0.38 -9.79 -0.95
N GLN A 97 0.67 -9.52 -1.73
CA GLN A 97 0.73 -9.85 -3.16
C GLN A 97 0.65 -11.37 -3.38
N THR A 98 1.43 -12.16 -2.63
CA THR A 98 1.35 -13.63 -2.68
C THR A 98 -0.04 -14.11 -2.29
N GLY A 99 -0.70 -13.45 -1.33
CA GLY A 99 -2.09 -13.73 -0.97
C GLY A 99 -3.06 -13.52 -2.13
N VAL A 100 -2.92 -12.45 -2.90
CA VAL A 100 -3.74 -12.21 -4.12
C VAL A 100 -3.51 -13.29 -5.16
N GLU A 101 -2.26 -13.66 -5.42
CA GLU A 101 -1.91 -14.72 -6.38
C GLU A 101 -2.52 -16.06 -5.98
N THR A 102 -2.45 -16.41 -4.70
CA THR A 102 -3.06 -17.64 -4.16
C THR A 102 -4.58 -17.66 -4.33
N CYS A 103 -5.27 -16.55 -4.04
CA CYS A 103 -6.71 -16.45 -4.23
C CYS A 103 -7.10 -16.54 -5.72
N LYS A 104 -6.33 -15.92 -6.61
CA LYS A 104 -6.55 -16.01 -8.08
C LYS A 104 -6.32 -17.44 -8.59
N LEU A 105 -5.32 -18.12 -8.07
CA LEU A 105 -5.06 -19.51 -8.40
C LEU A 105 -6.21 -20.42 -7.94
N ALA A 106 -6.73 -20.23 -6.73
CA ALA A 106 -7.86 -21.00 -6.21
C ALA A 106 -9.14 -20.78 -7.05
N LEU A 107 -9.38 -19.54 -7.51
CA LEU A 107 -10.49 -19.24 -8.41
C LEU A 107 -10.33 -19.98 -9.76
N SER A 108 -9.15 -19.95 -10.34
CA SER A 108 -8.84 -20.63 -11.60
C SER A 108 -8.91 -22.15 -11.47
N GLU A 109 -8.40 -22.70 -10.37
CA GLU A 109 -8.49 -24.15 -10.06
C GLU A 109 -9.95 -24.59 -9.95
N TYR A 110 -10.77 -23.84 -9.24
CA TYR A 110 -12.20 -24.17 -9.13
C TYR A 110 -12.89 -24.17 -10.50
N GLU A 111 -12.66 -23.12 -11.31
CA GLU A 111 -13.32 -22.96 -12.60
C GLU A 111 -12.90 -24.03 -13.62
N SER A 112 -11.60 -24.27 -13.73
CA SER A 112 -11.03 -25.15 -14.77
C SER A 112 -10.86 -26.61 -14.34
N GLY A 113 -10.74 -26.85 -13.03
CA GLY A 113 -10.46 -28.17 -12.44
C GLY A 113 -11.66 -28.73 -11.67
N THR A 114 -11.81 -28.29 -10.44
CA THR A 114 -12.75 -28.89 -9.46
C THR A 114 -14.20 -28.89 -9.97
N PHE A 115 -14.67 -27.79 -10.54
CA PHE A 115 -16.04 -27.72 -11.07
C PHE A 115 -16.23 -28.69 -12.24
N LYS A 116 -15.29 -28.74 -13.19
CA LYS A 116 -15.36 -29.66 -14.33
C LYS A 116 -15.41 -31.12 -13.90
N GLN A 117 -14.55 -31.50 -12.95
CA GLN A 117 -14.54 -32.87 -12.42
C GLN A 117 -15.88 -33.23 -11.78
N GLN A 118 -16.44 -32.33 -10.95
CA GLN A 118 -17.76 -32.55 -10.34
C GLN A 118 -18.89 -32.64 -11.39
N GLU A 119 -18.83 -31.79 -12.39
CA GLU A 119 -19.81 -31.78 -13.48
C GLU A 119 -19.77 -33.09 -14.28
N GLU A 120 -18.58 -33.55 -14.66
CA GLU A 120 -18.40 -34.83 -15.36
C GLU A 120 -18.89 -36.03 -14.53
N GLN A 121 -18.62 -36.01 -13.22
CA GLN A 121 -19.13 -37.02 -12.32
C GLN A 121 -20.65 -37.03 -12.27
N MET A 122 -21.30 -35.89 -12.10
CA MET A 122 -22.77 -35.78 -12.08
C MET A 122 -23.39 -36.14 -13.44
N GLN A 123 -22.74 -35.79 -14.55
CA GLN A 123 -23.18 -36.22 -15.89
C GLN A 123 -23.12 -37.75 -16.04
N SER A 124 -22.06 -38.39 -15.52
CA SER A 124 -21.96 -39.84 -15.52
C SER A 124 -23.06 -40.48 -14.69
N GLU A 125 -23.41 -39.93 -13.52
CA GLU A 125 -24.55 -40.40 -12.72
C GLU A 125 -25.87 -40.29 -13.46
N VAL A 126 -26.12 -39.16 -14.16
CA VAL A 126 -27.30 -38.97 -15.00
C VAL A 126 -27.35 -39.99 -16.13
N PHE A 127 -26.21 -40.20 -16.81
CA PHE A 127 -26.13 -41.21 -17.89
C PHE A 127 -26.45 -42.61 -17.40
N VAL A 128 -25.90 -43.06 -16.26
CA VAL A 128 -26.18 -44.37 -15.67
C VAL A 128 -27.65 -44.49 -15.28
N ALA A 129 -28.21 -43.44 -14.66
CA ALA A 129 -29.65 -43.44 -14.28
C ALA A 129 -30.58 -43.46 -15.51
N GLU A 130 -30.23 -42.77 -16.59
CA GLU A 130 -30.98 -42.78 -17.84
C GLU A 130 -30.95 -44.15 -18.51
N GLU A 131 -29.80 -44.81 -18.51
CA GLU A 131 -29.64 -46.15 -19.03
C GLU A 131 -30.44 -47.20 -18.22
N ASN A 132 -30.43 -47.06 -16.88
CA ASN A 132 -31.24 -47.88 -16.00
C ASN A 132 -32.74 -47.70 -16.24
N TYR A 133 -33.18 -46.46 -16.39
CA TYR A 133 -34.58 -46.15 -16.71
C TYR A 133 -34.99 -46.73 -18.06
N ARG A 134 -34.19 -46.55 -19.11
CA ARG A 134 -34.43 -47.14 -20.43
C ARG A 134 -34.54 -48.66 -20.34
N ARG A 135 -33.66 -49.31 -19.63
CA ARG A 135 -33.62 -50.76 -19.45
C ARG A 135 -34.86 -51.24 -18.70
N ALA A 136 -35.28 -50.53 -17.66
CA ALA A 136 -36.51 -50.86 -16.93
C ALA A 136 -37.75 -50.73 -17.81
N GLN A 137 -37.83 -49.69 -18.68
CA GLN A 137 -38.91 -49.54 -19.63
C GLN A 137 -38.98 -50.69 -20.66
N GLU A 138 -37.85 -51.07 -21.22
CA GLU A 138 -37.77 -52.21 -22.15
C GLU A 138 -38.21 -53.50 -21.48
N TYR A 139 -37.82 -53.71 -20.25
CA TYR A 139 -38.21 -54.89 -19.46
C TYR A 139 -39.70 -54.93 -19.19
N VAL A 140 -40.35 -53.86 -18.77
CA VAL A 140 -41.82 -53.75 -18.61
C VAL A 140 -42.55 -54.05 -19.90
N ARG A 141 -42.10 -53.48 -21.03
CA ARG A 141 -42.72 -53.75 -22.37
C ARG A 141 -42.64 -55.23 -22.73
N TYR A 142 -41.54 -55.92 -22.32
CA TYR A 142 -41.40 -57.36 -22.53
C TYR A 142 -42.32 -58.13 -21.58
N SER A 143 -42.38 -57.77 -20.29
CA SER A 143 -43.28 -58.41 -19.30
C SER A 143 -44.76 -58.23 -19.65
N GLU A 144 -45.17 -57.07 -20.16
CA GLU A 144 -46.56 -56.85 -20.66
C GLU A 144 -46.93 -57.80 -21.80
N ARG A 145 -46.00 -58.00 -22.75
CA ARG A 145 -46.22 -58.97 -23.84
C ARG A 145 -46.30 -60.41 -23.34
N LEU A 146 -45.57 -60.79 -22.32
CA LEU A 146 -45.63 -62.10 -21.71
C LEU A 146 -46.88 -62.25 -20.86
N ALA A 147 -47.26 -61.22 -20.10
CA ALA A 147 -48.50 -61.26 -19.29
C ALA A 147 -49.77 -61.46 -20.16
N SER A 148 -49.80 -60.78 -21.36
CA SER A 148 -50.91 -60.98 -22.31
C SER A 148 -51.01 -62.41 -22.84
N LYS A 149 -49.94 -63.20 -22.74
CA LYS A 149 -49.89 -64.62 -23.08
C LYS A 149 -50.07 -65.57 -21.88
N GLY A 150 -50.27 -65.03 -20.67
CA GLY A 150 -50.44 -65.77 -19.44
C GLY A 150 -49.16 -66.31 -18.81
N TYR A 151 -47.97 -65.91 -19.27
CA TYR A 151 -46.66 -66.35 -18.78
C TYR A 151 -46.11 -65.57 -17.56
N VAL A 152 -46.67 -64.39 -17.25
CA VAL A 152 -46.29 -63.52 -16.15
C VAL A 152 -47.50 -63.27 -15.26
N THR A 153 -47.32 -63.30 -13.95
CA THR A 153 -48.39 -63.02 -12.99
C THR A 153 -48.66 -61.51 -12.91
N PRO A 154 -49.92 -61.09 -12.54
CA PRO A 154 -50.24 -59.69 -12.35
C PRO A 154 -49.32 -59.00 -11.30
N ILE A 155 -48.99 -59.73 -10.22
CA ILE A 155 -48.10 -59.23 -9.16
C ILE A 155 -46.69 -58.93 -9.72
N GLN A 156 -46.18 -59.82 -10.57
CA GLN A 156 -44.87 -59.63 -11.20
C GLN A 156 -44.87 -58.41 -12.15
N LEU A 157 -45.91 -58.26 -12.94
CA LEU A 157 -46.06 -57.11 -13.84
C LEU A 157 -46.14 -55.77 -13.06
N GLU A 158 -46.83 -55.79 -11.90
CA GLU A 158 -46.93 -54.63 -11.03
C GLU A 158 -45.54 -54.29 -10.42
N ALA A 159 -44.77 -55.30 -9.99
CA ALA A 159 -43.39 -55.10 -9.52
C ALA A 159 -42.47 -54.49 -10.61
N ASP A 160 -42.61 -54.96 -11.86
CA ASP A 160 -41.84 -54.46 -12.98
C ASP A 160 -42.22 -53.00 -13.32
N ARG A 161 -43.51 -52.65 -13.23
CA ARG A 161 -43.95 -51.23 -13.37
C ARG A 161 -43.42 -50.35 -12.28
N PHE A 162 -43.42 -50.81 -11.04
CA PHE A 162 -42.80 -50.08 -9.92
C PHE A 162 -41.29 -49.86 -10.12
N ALA A 163 -40.59 -50.85 -10.69
CA ALA A 163 -39.17 -50.70 -11.03
C ALA A 163 -38.91 -49.57 -12.04
N VAL A 164 -39.81 -49.37 -13.02
CA VAL A 164 -39.75 -48.23 -13.96
C VAL A 164 -39.95 -46.89 -13.23
N GLU A 165 -40.99 -46.84 -12.37
CA GLU A 165 -41.24 -45.62 -11.59
C GLU A 165 -40.06 -45.25 -10.68
N LYS A 166 -39.49 -46.25 -10.01
CA LYS A 166 -38.29 -46.07 -9.19
C LYS A 166 -37.10 -45.52 -10.01
N ALA A 167 -36.81 -46.17 -11.15
CA ALA A 167 -35.71 -45.75 -12.02
C ALA A 167 -35.93 -44.33 -12.59
N GLN A 168 -37.20 -43.96 -12.88
CA GLN A 168 -37.54 -42.58 -13.30
C GLN A 168 -37.25 -41.58 -12.19
N LYS A 169 -37.64 -41.88 -10.94
CA LYS A 169 -37.33 -40.98 -9.80
C LYS A 169 -35.84 -40.83 -9.56
N GLU A 170 -35.07 -41.94 -9.70
CA GLU A 170 -33.61 -41.91 -9.60
C GLU A 170 -32.98 -40.98 -10.70
N LEU A 171 -33.49 -41.06 -11.93
CA LEU A 171 -33.08 -40.20 -13.02
C LEU A 171 -33.42 -38.72 -12.75
N ASP A 172 -34.65 -38.43 -12.28
CA ASP A 172 -35.08 -37.08 -11.94
C ASP A 172 -34.19 -36.46 -10.82
N VAL A 173 -33.87 -37.28 -9.78
CA VAL A 173 -32.96 -36.85 -8.72
C VAL A 173 -31.56 -36.54 -9.26
N SER A 174 -31.01 -37.42 -10.12
CA SER A 174 -29.68 -37.20 -10.72
C SER A 174 -29.63 -35.93 -11.60
N ARG A 175 -30.67 -35.69 -12.40
CA ARG A 175 -30.82 -34.48 -13.21
C ARG A 175 -30.90 -33.22 -12.33
N THR A 176 -31.72 -33.26 -11.28
CA THR A 176 -31.82 -32.14 -10.33
C THR A 176 -30.48 -31.84 -9.64
N LYS A 177 -29.72 -32.86 -9.25
CA LYS A 177 -28.38 -32.69 -8.68
C LYS A 177 -27.45 -31.93 -9.66
N LEU A 178 -27.42 -32.33 -10.94
CA LEU A 178 -26.62 -31.71 -11.97
C LEU A 178 -27.05 -30.25 -12.19
N GLU A 179 -28.36 -29.99 -12.21
CA GLU A 179 -28.92 -28.64 -12.36
C GLU A 179 -28.51 -27.73 -11.17
N VAL A 180 -28.65 -28.23 -9.93
CA VAL A 180 -28.22 -27.52 -8.72
C VAL A 180 -26.73 -27.21 -8.77
N LEU A 181 -25.90 -28.18 -9.20
CA LEU A 181 -24.46 -27.94 -9.35
C LEU A 181 -24.16 -26.81 -10.34
N ARG A 182 -24.79 -26.83 -11.52
CA ARG A 182 -24.55 -25.88 -12.60
C ARG A 182 -25.04 -24.47 -12.30
N HIS A 183 -26.26 -24.35 -11.77
CA HIS A 183 -26.93 -23.07 -11.63
C HIS A 183 -26.74 -22.41 -10.25
N PHE A 184 -26.59 -23.20 -9.18
CA PHE A 184 -26.54 -22.67 -7.84
C PHE A 184 -25.14 -22.83 -7.20
N THR A 185 -24.62 -24.05 -7.19
CA THR A 185 -23.35 -24.33 -6.49
C THR A 185 -22.19 -23.62 -7.18
N LYS A 186 -22.10 -23.68 -8.50
CA LYS A 186 -21.09 -22.99 -9.29
C LYS A 186 -21.11 -21.49 -9.00
N GLN A 187 -22.27 -20.86 -9.15
CA GLN A 187 -22.39 -19.41 -8.97
C GLN A 187 -22.06 -18.96 -7.55
N LYS A 188 -22.48 -19.73 -6.54
CA LYS A 188 -22.16 -19.45 -5.14
C LYS A 188 -20.66 -19.48 -4.90
N MET A 189 -20.00 -20.56 -5.33
CA MET A 189 -18.55 -20.72 -5.13
C MET A 189 -17.74 -19.68 -5.93
N MET A 190 -18.12 -19.40 -7.18
CA MET A 190 -17.48 -18.37 -7.98
C MET A 190 -17.55 -17.01 -7.28
N LYS A 191 -18.73 -16.59 -6.82
CA LYS A 191 -18.91 -15.33 -6.10
C LYS A 191 -18.11 -15.26 -4.79
N GLN A 192 -18.03 -16.40 -4.09
CA GLN A 192 -17.24 -16.48 -2.86
C GLN A 192 -15.75 -16.28 -3.16
N LEU A 193 -15.19 -17.01 -4.12
CA LEU A 193 -13.79 -16.90 -4.51
C LEU A 193 -13.45 -15.54 -5.13
N GLU A 194 -14.34 -14.97 -5.93
CA GLU A 194 -14.21 -13.59 -6.44
C GLU A 194 -14.18 -12.56 -5.31
N ALA A 195 -15.01 -12.73 -4.27
CA ALA A 195 -15.00 -11.86 -3.10
C ALA A 195 -13.70 -11.99 -2.29
N GLU A 196 -13.14 -13.20 -2.19
CA GLU A 196 -11.84 -13.45 -1.55
C GLU A 196 -10.71 -12.76 -2.33
N VAL A 197 -10.68 -12.87 -3.66
CA VAL A 197 -9.73 -12.15 -4.52
C VAL A 197 -9.85 -10.65 -4.32
N LYS A 198 -11.05 -10.10 -4.35
CA LYS A 198 -11.28 -8.66 -4.16
C LYS A 198 -10.85 -8.17 -2.78
N THR A 199 -11.07 -8.99 -1.76
CA THR A 199 -10.62 -8.67 -0.40
C THR A 199 -9.10 -8.70 -0.30
N ALA A 200 -8.44 -9.67 -0.93
CA ALA A 200 -6.98 -9.75 -0.99
C ALA A 200 -6.38 -8.56 -1.77
N GLU A 201 -6.98 -8.17 -2.88
CA GLU A 201 -6.58 -6.98 -3.66
C GLU A 201 -6.72 -5.68 -2.86
N ALA A 202 -7.80 -5.53 -2.08
CA ALA A 202 -7.97 -4.38 -1.19
C ALA A 202 -6.88 -4.32 -0.11
N ARG A 203 -6.48 -5.47 0.46
CA ARG A 203 -5.37 -5.55 1.42
C ARG A 203 -4.03 -5.20 0.78
N LEU A 204 -3.77 -5.65 -0.45
CA LEU A 204 -2.56 -5.30 -1.19
C LEU A 204 -2.50 -3.78 -1.44
N ASN A 205 -3.58 -3.16 -1.87
CA ASN A 205 -3.63 -1.72 -2.09
C ASN A 205 -3.34 -0.95 -0.81
N ALA A 206 -3.93 -1.35 0.32
CA ALA A 206 -3.64 -0.74 1.61
C ALA A 206 -2.17 -0.91 2.03
N ALA A 207 -1.57 -2.08 1.78
CA ALA A 207 -0.15 -2.32 2.06
C ALA A 207 0.77 -1.45 1.19
N LEU A 208 0.43 -1.26 -0.09
CA LEU A 208 1.15 -0.39 -1.02
C LEU A 208 1.08 1.08 -0.59
N GLU A 209 -0.08 1.55 -0.14
CA GLU A 209 -0.24 2.91 0.39
C GLU A 209 0.62 3.13 1.64
N ILE A 210 0.59 2.19 2.58
CA ILE A 210 1.44 2.26 3.79
C ILE A 210 2.91 2.32 3.38
N HIS A 211 3.36 1.42 2.51
CA HIS A 211 4.76 1.40 2.05
C HIS A 211 5.15 2.72 1.37
N SER A 212 4.28 3.32 0.55
CA SER A 212 4.53 4.60 -0.09
C SER A 212 4.71 5.74 0.92
N VAL A 213 3.92 5.76 1.99
CA VAL A 213 4.03 6.73 3.08
C VAL A 213 5.34 6.57 3.85
N GLU A 214 5.74 5.32 4.16
CA GLU A 214 7.02 5.06 4.85
C GLU A 214 8.22 5.47 3.98
N MET A 215 8.15 5.24 2.68
CA MET A 215 9.18 5.70 1.73
C MET A 215 9.28 7.23 1.66
N GLU A 216 8.15 7.92 1.71
CA GLU A 216 8.12 9.38 1.74
C GLU A 216 8.69 9.93 3.05
N HIS A 217 8.40 9.28 4.19
CA HIS A 217 9.02 9.62 5.47
C HIS A 217 10.54 9.44 5.44
N LEU A 218 11.01 8.32 4.88
CA LEU A 218 12.44 8.06 4.70
C LEU A 218 13.12 9.17 3.88
N LYS A 219 12.48 9.57 2.79
CA LYS A 219 12.98 10.67 1.93
C LYS A 219 13.08 11.98 2.71
N ARG A 220 12.05 12.33 3.48
CA ARG A 220 12.03 13.54 4.30
C ARG A 220 13.16 13.54 5.34
N ILE A 221 13.41 12.42 6.03
CA ILE A 221 14.52 12.32 7.00
C ILE A 221 15.85 12.52 6.30
N LYS A 222 16.08 11.91 5.13
CA LYS A 222 17.30 12.11 4.33
C LYS A 222 17.49 13.58 3.91
N GLU A 223 16.42 14.24 3.51
CA GLU A 223 16.45 15.69 3.20
C GLU A 223 16.78 16.55 4.43
N GLN A 224 16.25 16.20 5.62
CA GLN A 224 16.57 16.89 6.86
C GLN A 224 18.06 16.71 7.26
N ILE A 225 18.59 15.50 7.11
CA ILE A 225 20.02 15.22 7.35
C ILE A 225 20.89 16.04 6.41
N ALA A 226 20.52 16.14 5.13
CA ALA A 226 21.24 16.96 4.16
C ALA A 226 21.24 18.44 4.56
N LYS A 227 20.15 18.95 5.14
CA LYS A 227 20.06 20.33 5.63
C LYS A 227 20.84 20.59 6.92
N CYS A 228 21.35 19.55 7.60
CA CYS A 228 22.23 19.73 8.75
C CYS A 228 23.62 20.26 8.36
N MET A 229 24.00 20.17 7.09
CA MET A 229 25.19 20.80 6.53
C MET A 229 24.79 22.06 5.75
N ILE A 230 25.09 23.22 6.31
CA ILE A 230 24.74 24.51 5.74
C ILE A 230 25.95 25.05 4.99
N CYS A 231 25.78 25.28 3.70
CA CYS A 231 26.75 25.91 2.82
C CYS A 231 26.27 27.31 2.40
N LEU A 232 27.18 28.17 1.96
CA LEU A 232 26.83 29.45 1.36
C LEU A 232 26.15 29.19 0.00
N LEU A 233 24.96 29.72 -0.19
CA LEU A 233 24.21 29.67 -1.45
C LEU A 233 24.58 30.83 -2.38
#